data_a61640e69a362837c87f501f1dcfb203
#
_entry.id   a61640e69a362837c87f501f1dcfb203
#
_cell.length_a   1.000
_cell.length_b   1.000
_cell.length_c   1.000
_cell.angle_alpha   90.00
_cell.angle_beta   90.00
_cell.angle_gamma   90.00
#
_symmetry.space_group_name_H-M   'P 1'
#
loop_
_entity.id
_entity.type
_entity.pdbx_description
1 polymer ?
#
loop_
_entity_poly.entity_id
_entity_poly.type
_entity_poly.pdbx_seq_one_letter_code
_entity_poly.pdbx_strand_id
1 'polypeptide(L)'
;GMLYMSSNSSSSGAYSLTITFAVGTDIDMATVQVQNRVSIAQSSLPEPVVVQGVTVQKQSSNIVMFLTMASQDSVYNSLYLTNYAKLNLVDQLTRVPGVGAVNVMGAGDYSMRVWLDPEAMRIRNISPQQVYQAIQAQNVEVSAGYIGQPIGQDNKNAFQYTLNVQGRLTSPEQFGNIIIRTEKDGAMLHLKDIARIDLGSASYGVVSRLNGKPTAAIAIYQQPGSNSLDVSKGVKAKMEELGENFPSGVTYNVT
;
A
#
# COMPACT_ATOMS: atom_id res chain seq x y z
N GLY A 1 -20.02 -26.57 1.76
CA GLY A 1 -19.16 -25.97 1.46
C GLY A 1 -17.63 -25.99 1.52
N MET A 2 -17.04 -25.69 2.67
CA MET A 2 -15.58 -25.65 2.83
C MET A 2 -14.99 -27.06 2.75
N LEU A 3 -13.95 -27.24 1.92
CA LEU A 3 -13.23 -28.50 1.78
C LEU A 3 -12.03 -28.55 2.73
N TYR A 4 -11.12 -27.60 2.59
CA TYR A 4 -9.93 -27.48 3.43
C TYR A 4 -9.47 -26.04 3.55
N MET A 5 -8.56 -25.82 4.45
CA MET A 5 -7.95 -24.54 4.76
C MET A 5 -6.45 -24.74 4.92
N SER A 6 -5.67 -23.87 4.31
CA SER A 6 -4.21 -23.84 4.45
C SER A 6 -3.73 -22.44 4.80
N SER A 7 -2.70 -22.36 5.62
CA SER A 7 -2.09 -21.08 5.99
C SER A 7 -0.59 -21.08 5.75
N ASN A 8 -0.07 -19.93 5.39
CA ASN A 8 1.36 -19.71 5.26
C ASN A 8 1.74 -18.44 6.04
N SER A 9 2.77 -18.57 6.86
CA SER A 9 3.33 -17.47 7.64
C SER A 9 4.81 -17.35 7.31
N SER A 10 5.25 -16.15 6.95
CA SER A 10 6.65 -15.89 6.62
C SER A 10 7.37 -15.13 7.73
N SER A 11 8.70 -15.26 7.78
CA SER A 11 9.56 -14.50 8.70
C SER A 11 9.54 -12.99 8.46
N SER A 12 9.04 -12.55 7.30
CA SER A 12 8.82 -11.12 6.99
C SER A 12 7.55 -10.54 7.63
N GLY A 13 6.77 -11.35 8.35
CA GLY A 13 5.49 -10.95 8.95
C GLY A 13 4.30 -11.08 8.02
N ALA A 14 4.47 -11.52 6.78
CA ALA A 14 3.35 -11.77 5.88
C ALA A 14 2.62 -13.07 6.27
N TYR A 15 1.31 -13.00 6.36
CA TYR A 15 0.42 -14.13 6.61
C TYR A 15 -0.63 -14.23 5.52
N SER A 16 -0.84 -15.43 5.01
CA SER A 16 -1.91 -15.72 4.06
C SER A 16 -2.69 -16.97 4.49
N LEU A 17 -4.01 -16.89 4.38
CA LEU A 17 -4.93 -17.98 4.64
C LEU A 17 -5.73 -18.26 3.38
N THR A 18 -5.62 -19.47 2.85
CA THR A 18 -6.39 -19.91 1.68
C THR A 18 -7.47 -20.89 2.15
N ILE A 19 -8.72 -20.58 1.81
CA ILE A 19 -9.87 -21.41 2.12
C ILE A 19 -10.45 -21.92 0.79
N THR A 20 -10.50 -23.23 0.64
CA THR A 20 -11.01 -23.89 -0.57
C THR A 20 -12.41 -24.41 -0.35
N PHE A 21 -13.31 -24.06 -1.25
CA PHE A 21 -14.70 -24.47 -1.24
C PHE A 21 -15.00 -25.50 -2.33
N ALA A 22 -16.01 -26.33 -2.12
CA ALA A 22 -16.47 -27.29 -3.13
C ALA A 22 -17.06 -26.59 -4.34
N VAL A 23 -16.95 -27.22 -5.52
CA VAL A 23 -17.60 -26.74 -6.74
C VAL A 23 -19.13 -26.70 -6.51
N GLY A 24 -19.76 -25.58 -6.94
CA GLY A 24 -21.19 -25.34 -6.74
C GLY A 24 -21.53 -24.61 -5.43
N THR A 25 -20.53 -24.30 -4.58
CA THR A 25 -20.75 -23.43 -3.42
C THR A 25 -20.97 -21.99 -3.90
N ASP A 26 -21.96 -21.30 -3.32
CA ASP A 26 -22.13 -19.85 -3.52
C ASP A 26 -20.92 -19.12 -2.92
N ILE A 27 -20.04 -18.64 -3.80
CA ILE A 27 -18.78 -18.03 -3.42
C ILE A 27 -18.99 -16.63 -2.81
N ASP A 28 -20.07 -15.93 -3.16
CA ASP A 28 -20.37 -14.62 -2.59
C ASP A 28 -20.83 -14.77 -1.14
N MET A 29 -21.71 -15.72 -0.88
CA MET A 29 -22.12 -16.06 0.49
C MET A 29 -20.95 -16.59 1.32
N ALA A 30 -20.10 -17.43 0.73
CA ALA A 30 -18.89 -17.93 1.38
C ALA A 30 -17.94 -16.78 1.75
N THR A 31 -17.74 -15.80 0.85
CA THR A 31 -16.92 -14.61 1.11
C THR A 31 -17.46 -13.80 2.29
N VAL A 32 -18.77 -13.57 2.35
CA VAL A 32 -19.43 -12.89 3.48
C VAL A 32 -19.21 -13.63 4.79
N GLN A 33 -19.35 -14.96 4.78
CA GLN A 33 -19.14 -15.78 5.97
C GLN A 33 -17.69 -15.72 6.44
N VAL A 34 -16.70 -15.76 5.53
CA VAL A 34 -15.28 -15.62 5.85
C VAL A 34 -15.01 -14.23 6.43
N GLN A 35 -15.53 -13.16 5.79
CA GLN A 35 -15.39 -11.80 6.28
C GLN A 35 -15.93 -11.63 7.70
N ASN A 36 -17.09 -12.20 7.99
CA ASN A 36 -17.69 -12.18 9.33
C ASN A 36 -16.77 -12.88 10.36
N ARG A 37 -16.18 -14.03 10.01
CA ARG A 37 -15.25 -14.73 10.90
C ARG A 37 -13.95 -13.96 11.11
N VAL A 38 -13.42 -13.33 10.07
CA VAL A 38 -12.25 -12.45 10.18
C VAL A 38 -12.54 -11.27 11.10
N SER A 39 -13.72 -10.63 10.98
CA SER A 39 -14.11 -9.51 11.82
C SER A 39 -14.21 -9.90 13.30
N ILE A 40 -14.72 -11.10 13.60
CA ILE A 40 -14.76 -11.63 14.98
C ILE A 40 -13.34 -11.88 15.51
N ALA A 41 -12.47 -12.46 14.68
CA ALA A 41 -11.09 -12.77 15.07
C ALA A 41 -10.21 -11.53 15.23
N GLN A 42 -10.58 -10.39 14.64
CA GLN A 42 -9.78 -9.17 14.59
C GLN A 42 -9.41 -8.65 15.99
N SER A 43 -10.32 -8.80 16.98
CA SER A 43 -10.05 -8.41 18.37
C SER A 43 -8.95 -9.24 19.05
N SER A 44 -8.63 -10.42 18.51
CA SER A 44 -7.58 -11.32 19.03
C SER A 44 -6.25 -11.20 18.26
N LEU A 45 -6.21 -10.36 17.22
CA LEU A 45 -5.00 -10.17 16.41
C LEU A 45 -4.08 -9.12 17.04
N PRO A 46 -2.75 -9.24 16.84
CA PRO A 46 -1.81 -8.20 17.26
C PRO A 46 -2.11 -6.84 16.66
N GLU A 47 -1.90 -5.77 17.43
CA GLU A 47 -2.16 -4.38 17.01
C GLU A 47 -1.58 -4.02 15.62
N PRO A 48 -0.32 -4.39 15.24
CA PRO A 48 0.19 -4.09 13.91
C PRO A 48 -0.63 -4.71 12.77
N VAL A 49 -1.22 -5.89 12.98
CA VAL A 49 -2.09 -6.56 12.00
C VAL A 49 -3.44 -5.86 11.90
N VAL A 50 -3.98 -5.43 13.03
CA VAL A 50 -5.27 -4.69 13.08
C VAL A 50 -5.14 -3.35 12.37
N VAL A 51 -4.04 -2.62 12.60
CA VAL A 51 -3.76 -1.33 11.94
C VAL A 51 -3.57 -1.48 10.44
N GLN A 52 -2.90 -2.55 10.01
CA GLN A 52 -2.67 -2.84 8.59
C GLN A 52 -3.93 -3.36 7.89
N GLY A 53 -4.81 -3.99 8.65
CA GLY A 53 -6.05 -4.60 8.17
C GLY A 53 -5.86 -6.00 7.59
N VAL A 54 -6.98 -6.71 7.49
CA VAL A 54 -7.05 -8.04 6.85
C VAL A 54 -8.00 -7.96 5.67
N THR A 55 -7.52 -8.31 4.48
CA THR A 55 -8.33 -8.32 3.26
C THR A 55 -8.81 -9.72 2.93
N VAL A 56 -10.07 -9.85 2.53
CA VAL A 56 -10.65 -11.10 2.02
C VAL A 56 -10.96 -10.92 0.55
N GLN A 57 -10.43 -11.82 -0.28
CA GLN A 57 -10.61 -11.77 -1.74
C GLN A 57 -11.04 -13.14 -2.25
N LYS A 58 -11.96 -13.14 -3.21
CA LYS A 58 -12.33 -14.35 -3.95
C LYS A 58 -11.55 -14.41 -5.25
N GLN A 59 -10.83 -15.51 -5.45
CA GLN A 59 -10.08 -15.73 -6.68
C GLN A 59 -10.02 -17.22 -7.03
N SER A 60 -9.92 -17.51 -8.31
CA SER A 60 -9.52 -18.84 -8.76
C SER A 60 -8.03 -19.06 -8.48
N SER A 61 -7.60 -20.30 -8.32
CA SER A 61 -6.18 -20.66 -8.25
C SER A 61 -5.45 -20.43 -9.57
N ASN A 62 -6.17 -20.31 -10.68
CA ASN A 62 -5.60 -20.21 -12.01
C ASN A 62 -5.40 -18.76 -12.43
N ILE A 63 -4.19 -18.44 -12.85
CA ILE A 63 -3.87 -17.17 -13.50
C ILE A 63 -4.35 -17.26 -14.95
N VAL A 64 -5.13 -16.27 -15.38
CA VAL A 64 -5.64 -16.20 -16.77
C VAL A 64 -4.55 -15.69 -17.70
N MET A 65 -3.83 -14.64 -17.27
CA MET A 65 -2.80 -14.01 -18.07
C MET A 65 -1.86 -13.17 -17.21
N PHE A 66 -0.70 -12.91 -17.74
CA PHE A 66 0.22 -11.91 -17.23
C PHE A 66 0.26 -10.69 -18.15
N LEU A 67 0.30 -9.53 -17.56
CA LEU A 67 0.63 -8.27 -18.21
C LEU A 67 1.98 -7.81 -17.65
N THR A 68 2.82 -7.26 -18.51
CA THR A 68 4.09 -6.67 -18.08
C THR A 68 4.15 -5.23 -18.52
N MET A 69 4.45 -4.33 -17.59
CA MET A 69 4.72 -2.93 -17.89
C MET A 69 6.23 -2.70 -17.90
N ALA A 70 6.72 -2.04 -18.92
CA ALA A 70 8.14 -1.74 -19.09
C ALA A 70 8.36 -0.28 -19.53
N SER A 71 9.50 0.29 -19.14
CA SER A 71 9.97 1.55 -19.69
C SER A 71 10.92 1.28 -20.85
N GLN A 72 10.65 1.87 -22.03
CA GLN A 72 11.46 1.66 -23.23
C GLN A 72 12.90 2.17 -23.02
N ASP A 73 13.04 3.35 -22.44
CA ASP A 73 14.33 4.03 -22.27
C ASP A 73 14.90 3.92 -20.85
N SER A 74 14.36 3.01 -20.04
CA SER A 74 14.72 2.84 -18.61
C SER A 74 14.62 4.14 -17.78
N VAL A 75 13.84 5.11 -18.25
CA VAL A 75 13.58 6.37 -17.55
C VAL A 75 12.85 6.09 -16.23
N TYR A 76 11.91 5.15 -16.27
CA TYR A 76 11.15 4.75 -15.09
C TYR A 76 11.70 3.45 -14.51
N ASN A 77 11.99 3.46 -13.22
CA ASN A 77 12.44 2.27 -12.51
C ASN A 77 11.28 1.33 -12.15
N SER A 78 11.60 0.12 -11.72
CA SER A 78 10.59 -0.90 -11.33
C SER A 78 9.67 -0.42 -10.21
N LEU A 79 10.15 0.42 -9.29
CA LEU A 79 9.35 0.98 -8.20
C LEU A 79 8.24 1.89 -8.73
N TYR A 80 8.60 2.80 -9.66
CA TYR A 80 7.61 3.67 -10.31
C TYR A 80 6.57 2.85 -11.07
N LEU A 81 7.01 1.91 -11.92
CA LEU A 81 6.10 1.09 -12.73
C LEU A 81 5.14 0.26 -11.86
N THR A 82 5.65 -0.33 -10.77
CA THR A 82 4.84 -1.10 -9.83
C THR A 82 3.78 -0.23 -9.15
N ASN A 83 4.17 0.94 -8.67
CA ASN A 83 3.23 1.85 -8.01
C ASN A 83 2.24 2.47 -9.01
N TYR A 84 2.68 2.81 -10.22
CA TYR A 84 1.79 3.26 -11.28
C TYR A 84 0.72 2.20 -11.60
N ALA A 85 1.13 0.93 -11.76
CA ALA A 85 0.21 -0.16 -11.99
C ALA A 85 -0.80 -0.33 -10.84
N LYS A 86 -0.34 -0.28 -9.59
CA LYS A 86 -1.20 -0.39 -8.40
C LYS A 86 -2.24 0.73 -8.32
N LEU A 87 -1.84 1.97 -8.56
CA LEU A 87 -2.71 3.14 -8.41
C LEU A 87 -3.67 3.33 -9.59
N ASN A 88 -3.24 3.02 -10.82
CA ASN A 88 -4.00 3.37 -12.01
C ASN A 88 -4.65 2.17 -12.71
N LEU A 89 -4.08 0.96 -12.58
CA LEU A 89 -4.55 -0.19 -13.35
C LEU A 89 -5.35 -1.20 -12.52
N VAL A 90 -4.96 -1.46 -11.26
CA VAL A 90 -5.58 -2.52 -10.45
C VAL A 90 -7.08 -2.34 -10.35
N ASP A 91 -7.55 -1.17 -9.94
CA ASP A 91 -8.98 -0.90 -9.79
C ASP A 91 -9.75 -0.99 -11.11
N GLN A 92 -9.14 -0.51 -12.18
CA GLN A 92 -9.76 -0.54 -13.52
C GLN A 92 -9.87 -1.97 -14.05
N LEU A 93 -8.82 -2.76 -13.89
CA LEU A 93 -8.79 -4.16 -14.33
C LEU A 93 -9.67 -5.06 -13.46
N THR A 94 -9.78 -4.79 -12.16
CA THR A 94 -10.66 -5.55 -11.27
C THR A 94 -12.14 -5.35 -11.62
N ARG A 95 -12.50 -4.22 -12.24
CA ARG A 95 -13.89 -3.96 -12.70
C ARG A 95 -14.26 -4.68 -14.00
N VAL A 96 -13.30 -5.28 -14.69
CA VAL A 96 -13.59 -6.07 -15.90
C VAL A 96 -14.40 -7.31 -15.50
N PRO A 97 -15.56 -7.58 -16.16
CA PRO A 97 -16.39 -8.73 -15.82
C PRO A 97 -15.60 -10.05 -15.86
N GLY A 98 -15.73 -10.84 -14.80
CA GLY A 98 -15.07 -12.13 -14.65
C GLY A 98 -13.65 -12.08 -14.10
N VAL A 99 -13.07 -10.90 -13.87
CA VAL A 99 -11.82 -10.75 -13.11
C VAL A 99 -12.11 -10.93 -11.62
N GLY A 100 -11.38 -11.81 -10.96
CA GLY A 100 -11.51 -12.08 -9.53
C GLY A 100 -10.50 -11.31 -8.68
N ALA A 101 -9.24 -11.24 -9.16
CA ALA A 101 -8.18 -10.48 -8.50
C ALA A 101 -7.12 -10.03 -9.51
N VAL A 102 -6.46 -8.93 -9.17
CA VAL A 102 -5.33 -8.37 -9.92
C VAL A 102 -4.17 -8.17 -8.96
N ASN A 103 -3.09 -8.91 -9.16
CA ASN A 103 -1.91 -8.85 -8.31
C ASN A 103 -0.73 -8.24 -9.06
N VAL A 104 -0.20 -7.13 -8.56
CA VAL A 104 0.99 -6.49 -9.11
C VAL A 104 2.23 -7.02 -8.39
N MET A 105 3.13 -7.61 -9.15
CA MET A 105 4.42 -8.14 -8.69
C MET A 105 5.55 -7.22 -9.20
N GLY A 106 6.49 -6.90 -8.33
CA GLY A 106 7.62 -6.02 -8.66
C GLY A 106 8.25 -5.45 -7.42
N ALA A 107 8.79 -4.24 -7.53
CA ALA A 107 9.27 -3.51 -6.37
C ALA A 107 8.12 -3.22 -5.39
N GLY A 108 8.45 -3.05 -4.11
CA GLY A 108 7.46 -2.70 -3.09
C GLY A 108 6.80 -1.34 -3.33
N ASP A 109 5.92 -0.95 -2.41
CA ASP A 109 5.30 0.36 -2.44
C ASP A 109 6.31 1.46 -2.08
N TYR A 110 6.03 2.70 -2.48
CA TYR A 110 6.81 3.84 -2.01
C TYR A 110 6.72 3.95 -0.49
N SER A 111 7.86 4.17 0.12
CA SER A 111 7.98 4.34 1.57
C SER A 111 9.07 5.34 1.89
N MET A 112 8.87 6.12 2.93
CA MET A 112 9.93 6.94 3.49
C MET A 112 10.90 6.04 4.24
N ARG A 113 12.15 5.96 3.76
CA ARG A 113 13.22 5.13 4.34
C ARG A 113 14.09 5.97 5.23
N VAL A 114 14.18 5.57 6.48
CA VAL A 114 15.05 6.20 7.49
C VAL A 114 16.21 5.26 7.79
N TRP A 115 17.40 5.61 7.31
CA TRP A 115 18.63 4.87 7.50
C TRP A 115 19.37 5.46 8.70
N LEU A 116 19.18 4.83 9.85
CA LEU A 116 19.81 5.27 11.10
C LEU A 116 21.33 5.08 11.03
N ASP A 117 22.09 6.08 11.50
CA ASP A 117 23.53 6.01 11.69
C ASP A 117 23.83 5.57 13.14
N PRO A 118 24.32 4.33 13.36
CA PRO A 118 24.54 3.81 14.69
C PRO A 118 25.59 4.61 15.47
N GLU A 119 26.62 5.14 14.79
CA GLU A 119 27.67 5.90 15.45
C GLU A 119 27.19 7.29 15.88
N ALA A 120 26.47 7.98 15.00
CA ALA A 120 25.83 9.25 15.32
C ALA A 120 24.83 9.13 16.48
N MET A 121 24.10 8.01 16.54
CA MET A 121 23.17 7.70 17.64
C MET A 121 23.92 7.40 18.94
N ARG A 122 25.01 6.63 18.89
CA ARG A 122 25.83 6.28 20.05
C ARG A 122 26.43 7.52 20.70
N ILE A 123 27.03 8.41 19.90
CA ILE A 123 27.63 9.67 20.40
C ILE A 123 26.58 10.54 21.13
N ARG A 124 25.34 10.52 20.66
CA ARG A 124 24.25 11.35 21.21
C ARG A 124 23.38 10.63 22.23
N ASN A 125 23.71 9.38 22.58
CA ASN A 125 22.91 8.54 23.48
C ASN A 125 21.43 8.43 23.05
N ILE A 126 21.17 8.18 21.77
CA ILE A 126 19.82 7.97 21.22
C ILE A 126 19.63 6.50 20.91
N SER A 127 18.51 5.94 21.37
CA SER A 127 18.11 4.58 21.04
C SER A 127 17.20 4.55 19.79
N PRO A 128 17.16 3.44 19.02
CA PRO A 128 16.20 3.28 17.92
C PRO A 128 14.75 3.45 18.35
N GLN A 129 14.42 3.03 19.57
CA GLN A 129 13.08 3.17 20.14
C GLN A 129 12.68 4.64 20.32
N GLN A 130 13.58 5.50 20.74
CA GLN A 130 13.32 6.93 20.87
C GLN A 130 13.04 7.56 19.48
N VAL A 131 13.81 7.16 18.48
CA VAL A 131 13.58 7.61 17.09
C VAL A 131 12.21 7.18 16.60
N TYR A 132 11.85 5.90 16.81
CA TYR A 132 10.53 5.38 16.42
C TYR A 132 9.39 6.16 17.09
N GLN A 133 9.49 6.40 18.40
CA GLN A 133 8.49 7.15 19.16
C GLN A 133 8.37 8.60 18.67
N ALA A 134 9.50 9.28 18.37
CA ALA A 134 9.50 10.63 17.85
C ALA A 134 8.83 10.73 16.47
N ILE A 135 9.09 9.77 15.58
CA ILE A 135 8.44 9.67 14.27
C ILE A 135 6.94 9.44 14.45
N GLN A 136 6.56 8.49 15.29
CA GLN A 136 5.16 8.15 15.55
C GLN A 136 4.38 9.35 16.12
N ALA A 137 4.98 10.11 17.03
CA ALA A 137 4.33 11.27 17.67
C ALA A 137 4.16 12.46 16.72
N GLN A 138 5.04 12.65 15.73
CA GLN A 138 5.05 13.82 14.86
C GLN A 138 4.52 13.53 13.44
N ASN A 139 4.38 12.26 13.04
CA ASN A 139 3.82 11.87 11.75
C ASN A 139 2.39 11.36 11.92
N VAL A 140 1.51 12.22 12.41
CA VAL A 140 0.10 11.93 12.67
C VAL A 140 -0.81 12.85 11.87
N GLU A 141 -1.98 12.37 11.53
CA GLU A 141 -3.04 13.17 10.94
C GLU A 141 -4.00 13.59 12.05
N VAL A 142 -4.11 14.89 12.26
CA VAL A 142 -4.94 15.46 13.33
C VAL A 142 -5.97 16.39 12.71
N SER A 143 -7.23 16.20 13.05
CA SER A 143 -8.28 17.18 12.76
C SER A 143 -8.20 18.32 13.76
N ALA A 144 -7.87 19.51 13.31
CA ALA A 144 -7.69 20.68 14.17
C ALA A 144 -9.01 21.39 14.54
N GLY A 145 -10.16 20.97 13.96
CA GLY A 145 -11.46 21.56 14.25
C GLY A 145 -11.71 22.90 13.58
N TYR A 146 -12.49 23.75 14.25
CA TYR A 146 -12.97 25.03 13.72
C TYR A 146 -12.77 26.15 14.73
N ILE A 147 -12.53 27.38 14.24
CA ILE A 147 -12.56 28.61 15.02
C ILE A 147 -13.82 29.38 14.65
N GLY A 148 -14.46 30.02 15.63
CA GLY A 148 -15.67 30.85 15.43
C GLY A 148 -16.97 30.06 15.46
N GLN A 149 -16.93 28.80 15.95
CA GLN A 149 -18.15 28.01 16.13
C GLN A 149 -19.07 28.68 17.16
N PRO A 150 -20.38 28.84 16.86
CA PRO A 150 -21.33 29.47 17.78
C PRO A 150 -21.46 28.69 19.09
N ILE A 151 -21.23 29.36 20.20
CA ILE A 151 -21.52 28.84 21.54
C ILE A 151 -22.81 29.49 22.01
N GLY A 152 -23.95 28.79 21.90
CA GLY A 152 -25.27 29.29 22.36
C GLY A 152 -26.05 30.10 21.31
N GLN A 153 -27.24 30.64 21.74
CA GLN A 153 -28.18 31.32 20.86
C GLN A 153 -27.79 32.76 20.48
N ASP A 154 -26.80 33.37 21.16
CA ASP A 154 -26.42 34.77 20.97
C ASP A 154 -25.20 34.97 20.05
N ASN A 155 -25.08 34.18 19.02
CA ASN A 155 -23.91 34.23 18.17
C ASN A 155 -23.90 35.41 17.19
N LYS A 156 -23.00 36.36 17.42
CA LYS A 156 -22.72 37.50 16.53
C LYS A 156 -21.61 37.22 15.51
N ASN A 157 -20.98 36.03 15.52
CA ASN A 157 -19.90 35.69 14.60
C ASN A 157 -20.48 35.10 13.32
N ALA A 158 -20.35 35.84 12.23
CA ALA A 158 -20.85 35.45 10.92
C ALA A 158 -19.97 34.42 10.20
N PHE A 159 -18.77 34.10 10.69
CA PHE A 159 -17.79 33.27 9.97
C PHE A 159 -17.21 32.20 10.88
N GLN A 160 -17.19 30.96 10.31
CA GLN A 160 -16.51 29.82 10.88
C GLN A 160 -15.29 29.49 9.99
N TYR A 161 -14.12 29.41 10.60
CA TYR A 161 -12.87 29.05 9.90
C TYR A 161 -12.47 27.64 10.25
N THR A 162 -12.28 26.82 9.21
CA THR A 162 -11.67 25.49 9.36
C THR A 162 -10.17 25.67 9.60
N LEU A 163 -9.67 25.07 10.67
CA LEU A 163 -8.23 25.00 10.91
C LEU A 163 -7.63 23.88 10.06
N ASN A 164 -6.76 24.26 9.15
CA ASN A 164 -5.99 23.31 8.37
C ASN A 164 -4.61 23.15 9.04
N VAL A 165 -4.34 21.97 9.56
CA VAL A 165 -3.03 21.61 10.14
C VAL A 165 -2.32 20.70 9.14
N GLN A 166 -1.01 20.83 9.06
CA GLN A 166 -0.18 19.91 8.30
C GLN A 166 -0.43 18.48 8.80
N GLY A 167 -0.92 17.62 7.92
CA GLY A 167 -1.15 16.21 8.21
C GLY A 167 0.12 15.38 8.23
N ARG A 168 0.06 14.14 7.72
CA ARG A 168 1.24 13.28 7.63
C ARG A 168 2.33 13.92 6.79
N LEU A 169 3.56 13.70 7.22
CA LEU A 169 4.76 14.17 6.51
C LEU A 169 4.91 13.43 5.17
N THR A 170 5.24 14.16 4.11
CA THR A 170 5.27 13.62 2.75
C THR A 170 6.63 13.74 2.07
N SER A 171 7.56 14.53 2.62
CA SER A 171 8.87 14.73 2.00
C SER A 171 10.03 14.32 2.92
N PRO A 172 11.18 13.91 2.36
CA PRO A 172 12.38 13.62 3.14
C PRO A 172 12.82 14.78 4.06
N GLU A 173 12.64 16.03 3.60
CA GLU A 173 13.00 17.23 4.36
C GLU A 173 12.10 17.38 5.59
N GLN A 174 10.79 17.14 5.44
CA GLN A 174 9.85 17.19 6.56
C GLN A 174 10.19 16.12 7.60
N PHE A 175 10.46 14.89 7.16
CA PHE A 175 10.93 13.82 8.05
C PHE A 175 12.26 14.17 8.71
N GLY A 176 13.19 14.80 7.96
CA GLY A 176 14.48 15.23 8.49
C GLY A 176 14.37 16.25 9.63
N ASN A 177 13.33 17.05 9.62
CA ASN A 177 13.08 18.07 10.64
C ASN A 177 12.31 17.55 11.88
N ILE A 178 11.96 16.26 11.94
CA ILE A 178 11.41 15.65 13.15
C ILE A 178 12.38 15.86 14.32
N ILE A 179 11.87 16.38 15.43
CA ILE A 179 12.64 16.62 16.64
C ILE A 179 12.72 15.31 17.45
N ILE A 180 13.92 14.80 17.64
CA ILE A 180 14.17 13.60 18.44
C ILE A 180 14.30 13.94 19.92
N ARG A 181 15.04 15.04 20.23
CA ARG A 181 15.26 15.50 21.58
C ARG A 181 15.54 17.01 21.60
N THR A 182 15.10 17.68 22.65
CA THR A 182 15.51 19.04 22.96
C THR A 182 16.49 19.00 24.13
N GLU A 183 17.64 19.61 23.96
CA GLU A 183 18.67 19.70 25.00
C GLU A 183 18.32 20.81 26.01
N LYS A 184 19.01 20.80 27.17
CA LYS A 184 18.73 21.76 28.26
C LYS A 184 19.03 23.22 27.88
N ASP A 185 19.92 23.43 26.93
CA ASP A 185 20.29 24.73 26.38
C ASP A 185 19.34 25.22 25.28
N GLY A 186 18.32 24.43 24.95
CA GLY A 186 17.36 24.73 23.90
C GLY A 186 17.77 24.23 22.50
N ALA A 187 18.94 23.63 22.35
CA ALA A 187 19.33 23.00 21.07
C ALA A 187 18.42 21.82 20.75
N MET A 188 18.01 21.71 19.48
CA MET A 188 17.13 20.64 19.01
C MET A 188 17.93 19.64 18.18
N LEU A 189 17.84 18.37 18.54
CA LEU A 189 18.37 17.27 17.75
C LEU A 189 17.28 16.79 16.79
N HIS A 190 17.57 16.89 15.49
CA HIS A 190 16.64 16.46 14.44
C HIS A 190 16.99 15.07 13.91
N LEU A 191 16.03 14.43 13.26
CA LEU A 191 16.22 13.11 12.65
C LEU A 191 17.34 13.12 11.59
N LYS A 192 17.47 14.19 10.81
CA LYS A 192 18.55 14.36 9.82
C LYS A 192 19.97 14.34 10.39
N ASP A 193 20.12 14.62 11.69
CA ASP A 193 21.42 14.64 12.38
C ASP A 193 21.93 13.25 12.76
N ILE A 194 21.05 12.25 12.69
CA ILE A 194 21.32 10.86 13.07
C ILE A 194 20.86 9.84 12.04
N ALA A 195 20.29 10.29 10.91
CA ALA A 195 19.77 9.42 9.88
C ALA A 195 19.82 10.06 8.49
N ARG A 196 19.97 9.23 7.46
CA ARG A 196 19.67 9.58 6.08
C ARG A 196 18.23 9.23 5.77
N ILE A 197 17.51 10.12 5.11
CA ILE A 197 16.09 9.94 4.78
C ILE A 197 15.94 10.01 3.26
N ASP A 198 15.36 8.96 2.68
CA ASP A 198 15.13 8.84 1.24
C ASP A 198 13.72 8.32 0.97
N LEU A 199 13.10 8.76 -0.12
CA LEU A 199 11.92 8.11 -0.67
C LEU A 199 12.37 6.89 -1.48
N GLY A 200 11.97 5.71 -1.05
CA GLY A 200 12.40 4.45 -1.66
C GLY A 200 11.32 3.37 -1.61
N SER A 201 11.71 2.12 -1.81
CA SER A 201 10.80 0.98 -1.72
C SER A 201 10.60 0.53 -0.26
N ALA A 202 9.38 0.17 0.09
CA ALA A 202 9.08 -0.46 1.38
C ALA A 202 9.80 -1.82 1.55
N SER A 203 10.08 -2.52 0.44
CA SER A 203 10.82 -3.78 0.43
C SER A 203 11.72 -3.86 -0.80
N TYR A 204 12.92 -4.37 -0.61
CA TYR A 204 13.89 -4.63 -1.68
C TYR A 204 14.04 -6.13 -1.99
N GLY A 205 13.18 -6.97 -1.40
CA GLY A 205 13.26 -8.43 -1.53
C GLY A 205 12.83 -8.98 -2.90
N VAL A 206 12.05 -8.20 -3.68
CA VAL A 206 11.54 -8.63 -4.98
C VAL A 206 11.87 -7.58 -6.04
N VAL A 207 12.40 -8.04 -7.16
CA VAL A 207 12.69 -7.21 -8.35
C VAL A 207 12.14 -7.92 -9.58
N SER A 208 11.31 -7.24 -10.36
CA SER A 208 10.80 -7.74 -11.63
C SER A 208 11.60 -7.17 -12.79
N ARG A 209 12.02 -8.05 -13.69
CA ARG A 209 12.73 -7.68 -14.92
C ARG A 209 12.24 -8.51 -16.11
N LEU A 210 12.13 -7.89 -17.26
CA LEU A 210 11.86 -8.54 -18.53
C LEU A 210 12.98 -8.19 -19.51
N ASN A 211 13.69 -9.20 -20.03
CA ASN A 211 14.84 -9.02 -20.91
C ASN A 211 15.91 -8.06 -20.33
N GLY A 212 16.15 -8.16 -19.02
CA GLY A 212 17.11 -7.32 -18.31
C GLY A 212 16.62 -5.91 -17.93
N LYS A 213 15.49 -5.46 -18.48
CA LYS A 213 14.91 -4.13 -18.19
C LYS A 213 13.99 -4.18 -16.96
N PRO A 214 13.94 -3.09 -16.16
CA PRO A 214 13.00 -2.98 -15.05
C PRO A 214 11.55 -3.08 -15.55
N THR A 215 10.73 -3.87 -14.85
CA THR A 215 9.31 -4.04 -15.18
C THR A 215 8.44 -4.10 -13.93
N ALA A 216 7.13 -3.96 -14.11
CA ALA A 216 6.12 -4.44 -13.20
C ALA A 216 5.33 -5.56 -13.88
N ALA A 217 5.16 -6.69 -13.21
CA ALA A 217 4.34 -7.79 -13.69
C ALA A 217 2.97 -7.75 -13.00
N ILE A 218 1.90 -7.97 -13.76
CA ILE A 218 0.52 -7.94 -13.28
C ILE A 218 -0.10 -9.29 -13.59
N ALA A 219 -0.45 -10.05 -12.57
CA ALA A 219 -1.16 -11.32 -12.71
C ALA A 219 -2.66 -11.09 -12.59
N ILE A 220 -3.41 -11.56 -13.59
CA ILE A 220 -4.86 -11.49 -13.63
C ILE A 220 -5.44 -12.85 -13.27
N TYR A 221 -6.25 -12.90 -12.24
CA TYR A 221 -6.98 -14.07 -11.78
C TYR A 221 -8.45 -13.96 -12.16
N GLN A 222 -9.02 -15.04 -12.64
CA GLN A 222 -10.44 -15.07 -12.92
C GLN A 222 -11.30 -15.24 -11.66
N GLN A 223 -12.51 -14.77 -11.74
CA GLN A 223 -13.55 -15.10 -10.77
C GLN A 223 -13.98 -16.56 -10.96
N PRO A 224 -14.20 -17.33 -9.88
CA PRO A 224 -14.73 -18.67 -10.01
C PRO A 224 -16.02 -18.72 -10.84
N GLY A 225 -16.05 -19.63 -11.83
CA GLY A 225 -17.19 -19.78 -12.76
C GLY A 225 -17.19 -18.86 -13.96
N SER A 226 -16.25 -17.93 -14.09
CA SER A 226 -16.11 -17.07 -15.28
C SER A 226 -15.41 -17.78 -16.43
N ASN A 227 -15.61 -17.28 -17.66
CA ASN A 227 -14.93 -17.77 -18.86
C ASN A 227 -13.60 -17.04 -19.05
N SER A 228 -12.49 -17.78 -19.06
CA SER A 228 -11.15 -17.20 -19.19
C SER A 228 -10.89 -16.47 -20.51
N LEU A 229 -11.54 -16.91 -21.62
CA LEU A 229 -11.41 -16.23 -22.91
C LEU A 229 -12.10 -14.86 -22.90
N ASP A 230 -13.27 -14.75 -22.28
CA ASP A 230 -14.00 -13.49 -22.18
C ASP A 230 -13.27 -12.52 -21.24
N VAL A 231 -12.74 -13.03 -20.13
CA VAL A 231 -11.88 -12.26 -19.22
C VAL A 231 -10.66 -11.73 -19.97
N SER A 232 -9.98 -12.59 -20.73
CA SER A 232 -8.79 -12.19 -21.49
C SER A 232 -9.11 -11.10 -22.52
N LYS A 233 -10.23 -11.23 -23.27
CA LYS A 233 -10.68 -10.22 -24.23
C LYS A 233 -11.01 -8.90 -23.54
N GLY A 234 -11.75 -8.96 -22.42
CA GLY A 234 -12.13 -7.77 -21.67
C GLY A 234 -10.92 -7.03 -21.10
N VAL A 235 -9.96 -7.79 -20.53
CA VAL A 235 -8.70 -7.22 -20.00
C VAL A 235 -7.88 -6.56 -21.10
N LYS A 236 -7.74 -7.20 -22.29
CA LYS A 236 -7.00 -6.64 -23.42
C LYS A 236 -7.63 -5.34 -23.90
N ALA A 237 -8.94 -5.32 -24.11
CA ALA A 237 -9.67 -4.12 -24.52
C ALA A 237 -9.52 -2.98 -23.49
N LYS A 238 -9.61 -3.31 -22.19
CA LYS A 238 -9.40 -2.32 -21.12
C LYS A 238 -7.96 -1.80 -21.07
N MET A 239 -6.97 -2.66 -21.30
CA MET A 239 -5.56 -2.24 -21.37
C MET A 239 -5.25 -1.37 -22.59
N GLU A 240 -5.93 -1.58 -23.71
CA GLU A 240 -5.82 -0.72 -24.90
C GLU A 240 -6.34 0.69 -24.60
N GLU A 241 -7.52 0.80 -23.97
CA GLU A 241 -8.09 2.08 -23.50
C GLU A 241 -7.15 2.78 -22.49
N LEU A 242 -6.64 2.05 -21.50
CA LEU A 242 -5.76 2.61 -20.48
C LEU A 242 -4.40 3.00 -21.04
N GLY A 243 -3.93 2.30 -22.07
CA GLY A 243 -2.66 2.53 -22.73
C GLY A 243 -2.55 3.91 -23.37
N GLU A 244 -3.67 4.50 -23.81
CA GLU A 244 -3.71 5.86 -24.35
C GLU A 244 -3.26 6.94 -23.33
N ASN A 245 -3.41 6.65 -22.04
CA ASN A 245 -3.09 7.56 -20.95
C ASN A 245 -1.77 7.21 -20.24
N PHE A 246 -0.96 6.32 -20.80
CA PHE A 246 0.31 5.96 -20.17
C PHE A 246 1.32 7.10 -20.28
N PRO A 247 2.20 7.24 -19.26
CA PRO A 247 3.32 8.15 -19.35
C PRO A 247 4.18 7.84 -20.58
N SER A 248 4.75 8.89 -21.19
CA SER A 248 5.61 8.74 -22.37
C SER A 248 6.74 7.73 -22.09
N GLY A 249 6.93 6.76 -22.99
CA GLY A 249 7.96 5.72 -22.86
C GLY A 249 7.56 4.52 -21.99
N VAL A 250 6.34 4.48 -21.43
CA VAL A 250 5.79 3.30 -20.77
C VAL A 250 5.00 2.46 -21.78
N THR A 251 5.32 1.17 -21.85
CA THR A 251 4.63 0.21 -22.72
C THR A 251 4.16 -0.99 -21.90
N TYR A 252 3.20 -1.72 -22.44
CA TYR A 252 2.77 -2.98 -21.86
C TYR A 252 2.84 -4.12 -22.87
N ASN A 253 3.04 -5.33 -22.37
CA ASN A 253 2.96 -6.57 -23.16
C ASN A 253 2.03 -7.55 -22.45
N VAL A 254 1.35 -8.34 -23.25
CA VAL A 254 0.47 -9.43 -22.80
C VAL A 254 1.24 -10.74 -23.01
N THR A 255 1.32 -11.57 -21.95
CA THR A 255 2.03 -12.85 -21.99
C THR A 255 1.07 -13.97 -21.62
#